data_4eca14b864c9c0cd9fb7134d24e901ec
#
_entry.id   4eca14b864c9c0cd9fb7134d24e901ec
#
_cell.length_a   1.000
_cell.length_b   1.000
_cell.length_c   1.000
_cell.angle_alpha   90.00
_cell.angle_beta   90.00
_cell.angle_gamma   90.00
#
_symmetry.space_group_name_H-M   'P 1'
#
loop_
_entity.id
_entity.type
_entity.pdbx_description
1 polymer ?
#
loop_
_entity_poly.entity_id
_entity_poly.type
_entity_poly.pdbx_seq_one_letter_code
_entity_poly.pdbx_strand_id
1 'polypeptide(L)'
;MKRRIILLTGLAAVMAACGQQAEPETPAMPMAEPRSPRASIEAGGASSSPGAGSRTADGAGVITAVDPAAATITINHEPIRSIGWPAMTMKFKASPAALQEATVGDRIQFDLTVRDGAGEVTAIYPH
;
A
#
# COMPACT_ATOMS: atom_id res chain seq x y z
N MET A 1 -17.42 46.27 8.42
CA MET A 1 -18.09 46.91 7.26
C MET A 1 -17.18 46.81 6.05
N LYS A 2 -17.64 46.24 5.00
CA LYS A 2 -17.34 46.22 3.57
C LYS A 2 -17.19 44.80 3.03
N ARG A 3 -18.35 44.29 2.65
CA ARG A 3 -18.55 43.19 1.73
C ARG A 3 -17.94 43.56 0.36
N ARG A 4 -17.17 42.65 -0.20
CA ARG A 4 -16.93 42.66 -1.66
C ARG A 4 -17.26 41.27 -2.20
N ILE A 5 -18.44 41.22 -2.76
CA ILE A 5 -18.93 40.19 -3.66
C ILE A 5 -18.24 40.42 -5.00
N ILE A 6 -17.51 39.45 -5.50
CA ILE A 6 -17.12 39.40 -6.90
C ILE A 6 -17.73 38.14 -7.49
N LEU A 7 -18.82 38.35 -8.19
CA LEU A 7 -19.36 37.46 -9.20
C LEU A 7 -18.44 37.51 -10.42
N LEU A 8 -17.94 36.39 -10.85
CA LEU A 8 -17.43 36.18 -12.20
C LEU A 8 -18.02 34.90 -12.77
N THR A 9 -19.01 35.13 -13.60
CA THR A 9 -19.58 34.24 -14.61
C THR A 9 -18.56 34.02 -15.74
N GLY A 10 -18.40 32.81 -16.21
CA GLY A 10 -17.60 32.44 -17.38
C GLY A 10 -17.75 30.96 -17.63
N LEU A 11 -18.68 30.57 -18.34
CA LEU A 11 -18.88 30.19 -19.74
C LEU A 11 -18.13 28.92 -20.16
N ALA A 12 -18.93 27.96 -20.56
CA ALA A 12 -18.72 26.64 -21.11
C ALA A 12 -17.64 26.49 -22.18
N ALA A 13 -17.00 25.32 -22.20
CA ALA A 13 -16.55 24.68 -23.43
C ALA A 13 -16.62 23.17 -23.26
N VAL A 14 -17.61 22.59 -23.89
CA VAL A 14 -17.76 21.18 -24.20
C VAL A 14 -16.75 20.85 -25.30
N MET A 15 -15.85 19.93 -25.06
CA MET A 15 -15.12 19.22 -26.10
C MET A 15 -15.29 17.70 -25.87
N ALA A 16 -16.21 17.16 -26.65
CA ALA A 16 -16.31 15.74 -26.91
C ALA A 16 -15.12 15.32 -27.79
N ALA A 17 -14.30 14.44 -27.30
CA ALA A 17 -13.35 13.69 -28.12
C ALA A 17 -13.66 12.20 -27.93
N CYS A 18 -14.34 11.63 -28.90
CA CYS A 18 -14.37 10.20 -29.17
C CYS A 18 -12.93 9.74 -29.45
N GLY A 19 -12.39 8.95 -28.60
CA GLY A 19 -11.15 8.21 -28.80
C GLY A 19 -11.47 6.71 -28.86
N GLN A 20 -11.29 6.16 -30.04
CA GLN A 20 -11.54 4.78 -30.43
C GLN A 20 -10.86 3.78 -29.53
N GLN A 21 -11.63 2.79 -29.12
CA GLN A 21 -11.16 1.51 -28.64
C GLN A 21 -10.39 0.80 -29.75
N ALA A 22 -9.11 0.61 -29.54
CA ALA A 22 -8.34 -0.38 -30.27
C ALA A 22 -8.42 -1.69 -29.48
N GLU A 23 -9.18 -2.63 -29.98
CA GLU A 23 -9.12 -4.03 -29.58
C GLU A 23 -7.74 -4.58 -29.93
N PRO A 24 -7.02 -5.20 -28.98
CA PRO A 24 -5.90 -6.05 -29.37
C PRO A 24 -6.43 -7.42 -29.80
N GLU A 25 -6.28 -7.69 -31.09
CA GLU A 25 -6.47 -9.00 -31.66
C GLU A 25 -5.57 -10.03 -30.97
N THR A 26 -6.19 -11.09 -30.53
CA THR A 26 -5.56 -12.29 -30.00
C THR A 26 -4.92 -13.07 -31.15
N PRO A 27 -3.60 -13.29 -31.17
CA PRO A 27 -3.05 -14.30 -32.05
C PRO A 27 -3.24 -15.69 -31.45
N ALA A 28 -3.86 -16.55 -32.27
CA ALA A 28 -4.09 -17.94 -31.99
C ALA A 28 -2.80 -18.68 -31.62
N MET A 29 -2.87 -19.44 -30.54
CA MET A 29 -1.86 -20.41 -30.15
C MET A 29 -1.92 -21.66 -31.04
N PRO A 30 -0.80 -22.17 -31.50
CA PRO A 30 -0.74 -23.57 -31.92
C PRO A 30 -0.51 -24.45 -30.67
N MET A 31 -1.36 -25.45 -30.57
CA MET A 31 -1.23 -26.59 -29.68
C MET A 31 0.12 -27.28 -29.90
N ALA A 32 0.87 -27.43 -28.82
CA ALA A 32 1.94 -28.42 -28.76
C ALA A 32 1.73 -29.28 -27.52
N GLU A 33 1.65 -30.56 -27.77
CA GLU A 33 1.36 -31.67 -26.88
C GLU A 33 2.37 -31.87 -25.74
N PRO A 34 1.99 -32.63 -24.74
CA PRO A 34 2.73 -32.75 -23.47
C PRO A 34 3.86 -33.77 -23.61
N ARG A 35 5.03 -33.36 -23.25
CA ARG A 35 6.11 -34.29 -22.93
C ARG A 35 6.48 -34.14 -21.48
N SER A 36 6.02 -35.11 -20.70
CA SER A 36 6.64 -35.42 -19.42
C SER A 36 8.05 -35.96 -19.62
N PRO A 37 8.98 -35.56 -18.80
CA PRO A 37 9.88 -36.49 -18.19
C PRO A 37 9.79 -36.44 -16.67
N ARG A 38 9.45 -37.61 -16.16
CA ARG A 38 9.75 -38.02 -14.78
C ARG A 38 11.21 -37.78 -14.48
N ALA A 39 11.46 -36.99 -13.50
CA ALA A 39 12.69 -37.08 -12.73
C ALA A 39 12.37 -36.72 -11.28
N SER A 40 12.28 -37.73 -10.49
CA SER A 40 12.35 -37.66 -9.03
C SER A 40 13.69 -37.08 -8.65
N ILE A 41 13.69 -35.99 -7.91
CA ILE A 41 14.77 -35.69 -6.97
C ILE A 41 14.12 -35.04 -5.75
N GLU A 42 14.16 -35.79 -4.68
CA GLU A 42 14.02 -35.29 -3.32
C GLU A 42 15.05 -34.20 -3.08
N ALA A 43 14.61 -33.06 -2.70
CA ALA A 43 15.38 -32.14 -1.89
C ALA A 43 14.39 -31.42 -1.00
N GLY A 44 14.45 -31.75 0.27
CA GLY A 44 13.69 -31.10 1.33
C GLY A 44 13.92 -29.60 1.30
N GLY A 45 12.95 -28.89 0.76
CA GLY A 45 12.73 -27.49 0.98
C GLY A 45 11.59 -27.39 1.96
N ALA A 46 11.91 -27.10 3.21
CA ALA A 46 10.93 -26.76 4.21
C ALA A 46 10.11 -25.59 3.68
N SER A 47 8.96 -25.89 3.10
CA SER A 47 7.90 -24.94 2.86
C SER A 47 7.37 -24.56 4.24
N SER A 48 8.04 -23.62 4.86
CA SER A 48 7.49 -22.90 5.99
C SER A 48 6.28 -22.14 5.44
N SER A 49 5.13 -22.79 5.43
CA SER A 49 3.87 -22.07 5.46
C SER A 49 4.00 -21.07 6.60
N PRO A 50 3.87 -19.77 6.36
CA PRO A 50 3.74 -18.85 7.46
C PRO A 50 2.41 -19.18 8.12
N GLY A 51 2.47 -20.00 9.15
CA GLY A 51 1.38 -20.16 10.08
C GLY A 51 0.94 -18.77 10.51
N ALA A 52 -0.35 -18.61 10.78
CA ALA A 52 -1.01 -17.39 11.25
C ALA A 52 -0.38 -16.87 12.57
N GLY A 53 0.85 -16.43 12.49
CA GLY A 53 1.63 -15.83 13.57
C GLY A 53 1.81 -14.36 13.29
N SER A 54 1.56 -13.52 14.28
CA SER A 54 1.93 -12.13 14.20
C SER A 54 3.44 -12.01 14.08
N ARG A 55 3.90 -11.15 13.15
CA ARG A 55 5.31 -10.79 12.99
C ARG A 55 5.47 -9.33 13.37
N THR A 56 6.47 -9.03 14.15
CA THR A 56 6.86 -7.65 14.42
C THR A 56 7.95 -7.21 13.46
N ALA A 57 7.88 -5.97 13.04
CA ALA A 57 8.86 -5.32 12.20
C ALA A 57 9.00 -3.86 12.62
N ASP A 58 10.17 -3.32 12.43
CA ASP A 58 10.45 -1.90 12.56
C ASP A 58 10.55 -1.27 11.18
N GLY A 59 10.10 -0.04 11.07
CA GLY A 59 10.13 0.74 9.85
C GLY A 59 10.40 2.22 10.10
N ALA A 60 10.76 2.91 9.03
CA ALA A 60 10.90 4.36 9.03
C ALA A 60 10.08 4.96 7.86
N GLY A 61 9.60 6.17 8.04
CA GLY A 61 8.81 6.83 7.01
C GLY A 61 8.30 8.20 7.40
N VAL A 62 7.44 8.76 6.57
CA VAL A 62 6.78 10.05 6.80
C VAL A 62 5.27 9.84 6.87
N ILE A 63 4.63 10.39 7.88
CA ILE A 63 3.17 10.37 8.01
C ILE A 63 2.57 11.33 6.99
N THR A 64 1.71 10.80 6.13
CA THR A 64 1.03 11.58 5.09
C THR A 64 -0.43 11.88 5.42
N ALA A 65 -1.06 11.05 6.25
CA ALA A 65 -2.42 11.30 6.75
C ALA A 65 -2.66 10.57 8.07
N VAL A 66 -3.52 11.14 8.90
CA VAL A 66 -4.00 10.56 10.17
C VAL A 66 -5.52 10.61 10.18
N ASP A 67 -6.16 9.49 10.47
CA ASP A 67 -7.61 9.39 10.64
C ASP A 67 -7.93 8.76 12.00
N PRO A 68 -8.16 9.59 13.01
CA PRO A 68 -8.48 9.11 14.36
C PRO A 68 -9.81 8.39 14.45
N ALA A 69 -10.79 8.75 13.60
CA ALA A 69 -12.10 8.12 13.60
C ALA A 69 -12.07 6.68 13.07
N ALA A 70 -11.21 6.42 12.10
CA ALA A 70 -10.98 5.09 11.55
C ALA A 70 -9.86 4.32 12.26
N ALA A 71 -9.19 4.94 13.23
CA ALA A 71 -7.99 4.42 13.90
C ALA A 71 -6.92 3.99 12.88
N THR A 72 -6.63 4.85 11.90
CA THR A 72 -5.67 4.58 10.84
C THR A 72 -4.70 5.74 10.61
N ILE A 73 -3.49 5.39 10.18
CA ILE A 73 -2.49 6.33 9.69
C ILE A 73 -2.01 5.90 8.31
N THR A 74 -1.69 6.87 7.48
CA THR A 74 -1.06 6.61 6.18
C THR A 74 0.40 7.05 6.25
N ILE A 75 1.30 6.15 5.92
CA ILE A 75 2.74 6.37 6.00
C ILE A 75 3.35 6.10 4.64
N ASN A 76 4.19 7.03 4.18
CA ASN A 76 5.14 6.77 3.11
C ASN A 76 6.39 6.19 3.75
N HIS A 77 6.51 4.86 3.76
CA HIS A 77 7.57 4.14 4.44
C HIS A 77 8.70 3.73 3.51
N GLU A 78 9.89 3.64 4.06
CA GLU A 78 11.07 3.07 3.42
C GLU A 78 10.93 1.53 3.35
N PRO A 79 11.80 0.83 2.58
CA PRO A 79 11.73 -0.63 2.49
C PRO A 79 11.87 -1.30 3.86
N ILE A 80 10.90 -2.11 4.25
CA ILE A 80 10.92 -2.88 5.49
C ILE A 80 11.43 -4.29 5.16
N ARG A 81 12.74 -4.46 5.24
CA ARG A 81 13.42 -5.68 4.78
C ARG A 81 13.08 -6.91 5.59
N SER A 82 12.80 -6.75 6.89
CA SER A 82 12.44 -7.84 7.80
C SER A 82 11.18 -8.60 7.38
N ILE A 83 10.28 -7.94 6.65
CA ILE A 83 9.03 -8.52 6.13
C ILE A 83 8.95 -8.51 4.60
N GLY A 84 10.01 -8.05 3.90
CA GLY A 84 10.08 -8.03 2.45
C GLY A 84 9.20 -6.99 1.77
N TRP A 85 8.83 -5.93 2.46
CA TRP A 85 8.02 -4.85 1.87
C TRP A 85 8.90 -3.79 1.22
N PRO A 86 8.61 -3.41 -0.04
CA PRO A 86 9.30 -2.31 -0.70
C PRO A 86 8.85 -0.95 -0.14
N ALA A 87 9.58 0.11 -0.49
CA ALA A 87 9.15 1.48 -0.18
C ALA A 87 7.81 1.78 -0.88
N MET A 88 6.82 2.21 -0.11
CA MET A 88 5.50 2.57 -0.64
C MET A 88 4.72 3.43 0.36
N THR A 89 3.63 4.01 -0.14
CA THR A 89 2.66 4.69 0.73
C THR A 89 1.48 3.77 0.95
N MET A 90 1.21 3.45 2.21
CA MET A 90 0.05 2.62 2.54
C MET A 90 -0.60 3.02 3.86
N LYS A 91 -1.85 2.58 4.02
CA LYS A 91 -2.63 2.82 5.23
C LYS A 91 -2.45 1.66 6.20
N PHE A 92 -2.17 1.99 7.45
CA PHE A 92 -2.04 1.06 8.56
C PHE A 92 -3.14 1.29 9.59
N LYS A 93 -3.53 0.24 10.29
CA LYS A 93 -4.18 0.43 11.58
C LYS A 93 -3.18 0.98 12.58
N ALA A 94 -3.65 1.78 13.52
CA ALA A 94 -2.78 2.37 14.52
C ALA A 94 -3.39 2.18 15.91
N SER A 95 -2.54 1.88 16.87
CA SER A 95 -2.95 1.85 18.27
C SER A 95 -3.36 3.25 18.74
N PRO A 96 -4.23 3.39 19.75
CA PRO A 96 -4.59 4.69 20.29
C PRO A 96 -3.38 5.53 20.74
N ALA A 97 -2.33 4.90 21.27
CA ALA A 97 -1.11 5.56 21.65
C ALA A 97 -0.37 6.12 20.42
N ALA A 98 -0.22 5.32 19.37
CA ALA A 98 0.41 5.75 18.13
C ALA A 98 -0.36 6.92 17.46
N LEU A 99 -1.69 6.91 17.53
CA LEU A 99 -2.51 8.01 16.98
C LEU A 99 -2.32 9.34 17.72
N GLN A 100 -2.07 9.31 19.03
CA GLN A 100 -1.85 10.52 19.82
C GLN A 100 -0.50 11.19 19.48
N GLU A 101 0.48 10.41 19.08
CA GLU A 101 1.83 10.90 18.74
C GLU A 101 1.97 11.18 17.23
N ALA A 102 1.00 10.76 16.42
CA ALA A 102 1.05 10.87 14.96
C ALA A 102 0.77 12.31 14.51
N THR A 103 1.73 12.96 13.89
CA THR A 103 1.56 14.27 13.23
C THR A 103 1.83 14.15 11.74
N VAL A 104 0.94 14.70 10.91
CA VAL A 104 1.12 14.70 9.45
C VAL A 104 2.35 15.53 9.07
N GLY A 105 3.22 14.94 8.27
CA GLY A 105 4.47 15.55 7.83
C GLY A 105 5.69 15.13 8.65
N ASP A 106 5.50 14.51 9.81
CA ASP A 106 6.61 14.08 10.64
C ASP A 106 7.32 12.86 10.05
N ARG A 107 8.65 12.88 10.15
CA ARG A 107 9.48 11.71 9.92
C ARG A 107 9.55 10.91 11.21
N ILE A 108 9.23 9.63 11.10
CA ILE A 108 9.11 8.75 12.25
C ILE A 108 9.84 7.42 12.03
N GLN A 109 10.25 6.80 13.12
CA GLN A 109 10.39 5.36 13.20
C GLN A 109 9.12 4.78 13.83
N PHE A 110 8.75 3.56 13.47
CA PHE A 110 7.55 2.93 14.00
C PHE A 110 7.73 1.43 14.13
N ASP A 111 7.06 0.87 15.12
CA ASP A 111 6.93 -0.56 15.29
C ASP A 111 5.63 -1.04 14.65
N LEU A 112 5.73 -2.12 13.89
CA LEU A 112 4.65 -2.70 13.13
C LEU A 112 4.44 -4.14 13.55
N THR A 113 3.18 -4.50 13.81
CA THR A 113 2.76 -5.90 13.93
C THR A 113 1.99 -6.30 12.69
N VAL A 114 2.46 -7.31 11.97
CA VAL A 114 1.80 -7.83 10.77
C VAL A 114 1.05 -9.10 11.12
N ARG A 115 -0.24 -9.14 10.81
CA ARG A 115 -1.12 -10.30 10.92
C ARG A 115 -1.89 -10.47 9.62
N ASP A 116 -1.87 -11.64 9.04
CA ASP A 116 -2.63 -11.95 7.81
C ASP A 116 -2.41 -10.95 6.67
N GLY A 117 -1.18 -10.42 6.56
CA GLY A 117 -0.84 -9.42 5.55
C GLY A 117 -1.27 -7.98 5.88
N ALA A 118 -1.98 -7.76 6.97
CA ALA A 118 -2.34 -6.44 7.45
C ALA A 118 -1.34 -5.94 8.51
N GLY A 119 -0.92 -4.68 8.40
CA GLY A 119 -0.02 -4.03 9.35
C GLY A 119 -0.78 -3.18 10.35
N GLU A 120 -0.39 -3.28 11.62
CA GLU A 120 -0.84 -2.42 12.70
C GLU A 120 0.36 -1.72 13.33
N VAL A 121 0.37 -0.39 13.35
CA VAL A 121 1.39 0.40 14.02
C VAL A 121 1.08 0.43 15.50
N THR A 122 2.00 -0.10 16.29
CA THR A 122 1.85 -0.24 17.75
C THR A 122 2.55 0.88 18.51
N ALA A 123 3.64 1.40 17.98
CA ALA A 123 4.38 2.53 18.55
C ALA A 123 4.95 3.41 17.45
N ILE A 124 5.14 4.69 17.76
CA ILE A 124 5.75 5.70 16.90
C ILE A 124 6.84 6.42 17.70
N TYR A 125 7.95 6.70 17.04
CA TYR A 125 9.07 7.44 17.60
C TYR A 125 9.39 8.59 16.65
N PRO A 126 9.04 9.84 17.01
CA PRO A 126 9.41 11.02 16.23
C PRO A 126 10.92 11.20 16.16
N HIS A 127 11.40 11.68 15.00
CA HIS A 127 12.83 11.96 14.77
C HIS A 127 13.13 13.43 14.94
#